data_c637d19e8b7adc0699daf7b83ea11276
#
_entry.id   c637d19e8b7adc0699daf7b83ea11276
#
_cell.length_a   1.000
_cell.length_b   1.000
_cell.length_c   1.000
_cell.angle_alpha   90.00
_cell.angle_beta   90.00
_cell.angle_gamma   90.00
#
_symmetry.space_group_name_H-M   'P 1'
#
loop_
_entity.id
_entity.type
_entity.pdbx_description
1 polymer ?
#
loop_
_entity_poly.entity_id
_entity_poly.type
_entity_poly.pdbx_seq_one_letter_code
_entity_poly.pdbx_strand_id
1 'polypeptide(L)'
;MNIRPLDDRVVIQPLEAEERTAGGIVLPDAAREKPQRGLVKAVGPGLLLETGERAGVSVVVGDEVLFRKFGGTDIEVDGTELKIMREGEVLAKVLN
;
A
#
# COMPACT_ATOMS: atom_id res chain seq x y z
N MET A 1 -6.80 0.07 -14.91
CA MET A 1 -6.28 1.24 -14.21
C MET A 1 -5.18 1.88 -15.03
N ASN A 2 -5.27 3.18 -15.24
CA ASN A 2 -4.37 3.89 -16.16
C ASN A 2 -3.28 4.68 -15.44
N ILE A 3 -2.67 4.06 -14.44
CA ILE A 3 -1.59 4.69 -13.72
C ILE A 3 -0.42 3.73 -13.62
N ARG A 4 0.79 4.25 -13.79
CA ARG A 4 2.01 3.49 -13.73
C ARG A 4 2.95 4.10 -12.71
N PRO A 5 3.22 3.44 -11.60
CA PRO A 5 4.20 3.96 -10.63
C PRO A 5 5.61 3.91 -11.22
N LEU A 6 6.45 4.78 -10.74
CA LEU A 6 7.85 4.89 -11.19
C LEU A 6 8.79 4.38 -10.11
N ASP A 7 9.95 3.91 -10.55
CA ASP A 7 11.00 3.40 -9.65
C ASP A 7 10.47 2.32 -8.72
N ASP A 8 10.69 2.46 -7.42
CA ASP A 8 10.28 1.49 -6.41
C ASP A 8 8.91 1.79 -5.81
N ARG A 9 8.13 2.62 -6.47
CA ARG A 9 6.80 2.98 -5.96
C ARG A 9 5.78 1.91 -6.31
N VAL A 10 4.78 1.80 -5.44
CA VAL A 10 3.66 0.88 -5.64
C VAL A 10 2.36 1.63 -5.45
N VAL A 11 1.34 1.21 -6.17
CA VAL A 11 -0.01 1.75 -6.02
C VAL A 11 -0.83 0.73 -5.25
N ILE A 12 -1.42 1.16 -4.14
CA ILE A 12 -2.14 0.28 -3.24
C ILE A 12 -3.56 0.81 -3.08
N GLN A 13 -4.53 -0.08 -3.16
CA GLN A 13 -5.91 0.23 -2.83
C GLN A 13 -6.14 -0.13 -1.38
N PRO A 14 -6.36 0.87 -0.51
CA PRO A 14 -6.63 0.58 0.90
C PRO A 14 -7.89 -0.27 1.04
N LEU A 15 -7.81 -1.28 1.89
CA LEU A 15 -8.97 -2.08 2.25
C LEU A 15 -9.56 -1.48 3.52
N GLU A 16 -10.89 -1.55 3.63
CA GLU A 16 -11.51 -1.05 4.84
C GLU A 16 -11.04 -1.88 6.03
N ALA A 17 -10.40 -1.20 6.97
CA ALA A 17 -10.10 -1.84 8.23
C ALA A 17 -11.39 -1.98 9.01
N GLU A 18 -11.62 -3.15 9.58
CA GLU A 18 -12.71 -3.28 10.52
C GLU A 18 -12.31 -2.56 11.79
N GLU A 19 -12.65 -1.31 11.86
CA GLU A 19 -12.36 -0.47 13.02
C GLU A 19 -13.39 -0.65 14.13
N ARG A 20 -14.32 -1.57 13.93
CA ARG A 20 -15.39 -1.82 14.89
C ARG A 20 -15.18 -3.15 15.60
N THR A 21 -15.39 -3.14 16.89
CA THR A 21 -15.50 -4.35 17.64
C THR A 21 -16.86 -4.98 17.38
N ALA A 22 -17.07 -6.19 17.91
CA ALA A 22 -18.33 -6.90 17.74
C ALA A 22 -19.56 -6.11 18.22
N GLY A 23 -19.38 -5.18 19.13
CA GLY A 23 -20.46 -4.35 19.61
C GLY A 23 -20.65 -3.05 18.82
N GLY A 24 -19.93 -2.85 17.75
CA GLY A 24 -20.00 -1.63 16.98
C GLY A 24 -19.27 -0.45 17.60
N ILE A 25 -18.47 -0.71 18.60
CA ILE A 25 -17.74 0.32 19.33
C ILE A 25 -16.57 0.80 18.50
N VAL A 26 -16.43 2.13 18.38
CA VAL A 26 -15.32 2.73 17.68
C VAL A 26 -14.04 2.52 18.50
N LEU A 27 -12.99 2.06 17.83
CA LEU A 27 -11.72 1.82 18.48
C LEU A 27 -11.07 3.13 18.93
N PRO A 28 -10.29 3.11 20.02
CA PRO A 28 -9.58 4.32 20.48
C PRO A 28 -8.55 4.77 19.46
N ASP A 29 -8.11 6.02 19.60
CA ASP A 29 -7.17 6.63 18.67
C ASP A 29 -5.89 5.81 18.49
N ALA A 30 -5.38 5.21 19.52
CA ALA A 30 -4.19 4.37 19.42
C ALA A 30 -4.39 3.19 18.47
N ALA A 31 -5.60 2.65 18.41
CA ALA A 31 -5.91 1.57 17.48
C ALA A 31 -6.04 2.06 16.05
N ARG A 32 -6.33 3.35 15.85
CA ARG A 32 -6.40 3.94 14.51
C ARG A 32 -5.03 4.08 13.87
N GLU A 33 -3.99 4.03 14.66
CA GLU A 33 -2.62 4.11 14.16
C GLU A 33 -2.08 2.76 13.73
N LYS A 34 -2.87 1.71 13.87
CA LYS A 34 -2.46 0.38 13.42
C LYS A 34 -2.23 0.39 11.92
N PRO A 35 -1.29 -0.44 11.45
CA PRO A 35 -1.09 -0.59 10.02
C PRO A 35 -2.40 -0.93 9.32
N GLN A 36 -2.55 -0.40 8.13
CA GLN A 36 -3.72 -0.63 7.30
C GLN A 36 -3.39 -1.69 6.25
N ARG A 37 -4.40 -2.46 5.86
CA ARG A 37 -4.28 -3.42 4.78
C ARG A 37 -4.63 -2.78 3.46
N GLY A 38 -4.00 -3.27 2.41
CA GLY A 38 -4.33 -2.84 1.06
C GLY A 38 -3.95 -3.88 0.04
N LEU A 39 -4.52 -3.74 -1.16
CA LEU A 39 -4.19 -4.59 -2.29
C LEU A 39 -3.27 -3.83 -3.24
N VAL A 40 -2.20 -4.49 -3.66
CA VAL A 40 -1.29 -3.92 -4.65
C VAL A 40 -1.96 -3.93 -6.00
N LYS A 41 -2.14 -2.76 -6.60
CA LYS A 41 -2.79 -2.60 -7.89
C LYS A 41 -1.80 -2.37 -9.03
N ALA A 42 -0.66 -1.78 -8.75
CA ALA A 42 0.38 -1.56 -9.73
C ALA A 42 1.72 -1.48 -9.04
N VAL A 43 2.77 -1.85 -9.75
CA VAL A 43 4.12 -1.92 -9.22
C VAL A 43 5.07 -1.27 -10.22
N GLY A 44 5.97 -0.43 -9.73
CA GLY A 44 7.00 0.18 -10.57
C GLY A 44 8.09 -0.82 -10.95
N PRO A 45 9.00 -0.42 -11.82
CA PRO A 45 10.06 -1.32 -12.31
C PRO A 45 11.15 -1.60 -11.28
N GLY A 46 11.14 -0.92 -10.16
CA GLY A 46 12.17 -1.04 -9.14
C GLY A 46 13.12 0.14 -9.13
N LEU A 47 13.91 0.25 -8.08
CA LEU A 47 14.87 1.34 -7.93
C LEU A 47 16.04 1.15 -8.90
N LEU A 48 16.41 2.23 -9.59
CA LEU A 48 17.56 2.19 -10.47
C LEU A 48 18.85 2.21 -9.65
N LEU A 49 19.67 1.20 -9.83
CA LEU A 49 20.94 1.07 -9.13
C LEU A 49 22.05 1.79 -9.90
N GLU A 50 23.16 2.06 -9.22
CA GLU A 50 24.31 2.71 -9.85
C GLU A 50 24.88 1.90 -11.02
N THR A 51 24.68 0.60 -11.02
CA THR A 51 25.11 -0.28 -12.09
C THR A 51 24.25 -0.19 -13.35
N GLY A 52 23.13 0.55 -13.28
CA GLY A 52 22.16 0.61 -14.36
C GLY A 52 21.09 -0.45 -14.30
N GLU A 53 21.20 -1.38 -13.33
CA GLU A 53 20.18 -2.40 -13.15
C GLU A 53 19.05 -1.91 -12.24
N ARG A 54 17.91 -2.58 -12.30
CA ARG A 54 16.79 -2.29 -11.43
C ARG A 54 16.72 -3.31 -10.30
N ALA A 55 16.58 -2.80 -9.07
CA ALA A 55 16.31 -3.66 -7.93
C ALA A 55 14.83 -4.01 -7.95
N GLY A 56 14.49 -5.27 -8.14
CA GLY A 56 13.10 -5.70 -8.22
C GLY A 56 12.32 -5.37 -6.96
N VAL A 57 11.03 -5.07 -7.14
CA VAL A 57 10.13 -4.81 -6.03
C VAL A 57 9.64 -6.14 -5.48
N SER A 58 9.60 -6.25 -4.15
CA SER A 58 9.29 -7.52 -3.47
C SER A 58 7.81 -7.91 -3.56
N VAL A 59 6.93 -7.01 -3.94
CA VAL A 59 5.50 -7.29 -4.04
C VAL A 59 5.06 -7.29 -5.49
N VAL A 60 3.97 -8.00 -5.77
CA VAL A 60 3.39 -8.06 -7.10
C VAL A 60 1.92 -7.66 -7.05
N VAL A 61 1.38 -7.34 -8.21
CA VAL A 61 -0.04 -7.01 -8.32
C VAL A 61 -0.88 -8.17 -7.78
N GLY A 62 -1.84 -7.83 -6.94
CA GLY A 62 -2.70 -8.82 -6.29
C GLY A 62 -2.28 -9.17 -4.87
N ASP A 63 -1.07 -8.82 -4.46
CA ASP A 63 -0.65 -9.07 -3.08
C ASP A 63 -1.42 -8.19 -2.12
N GLU A 64 -1.73 -8.75 -0.96
CA GLU A 64 -2.26 -7.97 0.15
C GLU A 64 -1.10 -7.59 1.05
N VAL A 65 -1.02 -6.32 1.41
CA VAL A 65 0.10 -5.80 2.18
C VAL A 65 -0.39 -4.98 3.36
N LEU A 66 0.50 -4.79 4.33
CA LEU A 66 0.29 -3.88 5.45
C LEU A 66 1.17 -2.66 5.23
N PHE A 67 0.62 -1.49 5.47
CA PHE A 67 1.35 -0.24 5.36
C PHE A 67 0.90 0.72 6.46
N ARG A 68 1.71 1.76 6.68
CA ARG A 68 1.38 2.75 7.70
C ARG A 68 0.16 3.54 7.28
N LYS A 69 -0.78 3.71 8.20
CA LYS A 69 -2.07 4.34 7.91
C LYS A 69 -1.93 5.72 7.23
N PHE A 70 -0.95 6.49 7.65
CA PHE A 70 -0.72 7.81 7.09
C PHE A 70 0.47 7.86 6.14
N GLY A 71 0.97 6.70 5.74
CA GLY A 71 2.07 6.63 4.78
C GLY A 71 1.60 6.86 3.36
N GLY A 72 2.53 7.24 2.51
CA GLY A 72 2.25 7.41 1.10
C GLY A 72 1.49 8.68 0.76
N THR A 73 1.12 8.78 -0.49
CA THR A 73 0.38 9.91 -1.03
C THR A 73 -0.98 9.43 -1.50
N ASP A 74 -2.03 10.10 -1.05
CA ASP A 74 -3.38 9.76 -1.47
C ASP A 74 -3.64 10.28 -2.88
N ILE A 75 -4.22 9.42 -3.71
CA ILE A 75 -4.61 9.78 -5.07
C ILE A 75 -5.99 9.22 -5.36
N GLU A 76 -6.61 9.73 -6.41
CA GLU A 76 -7.87 9.20 -6.90
C GLU A 76 -7.72 8.94 -8.39
N VAL A 77 -8.05 7.72 -8.81
CA VAL A 77 -8.00 7.33 -10.21
C VAL A 77 -9.35 6.70 -10.57
N ASP A 78 -10.02 7.30 -11.54
CA ASP A 78 -11.33 6.81 -12.01
C ASP A 78 -12.33 6.60 -10.87
N GLY A 79 -12.35 7.54 -9.91
CA GLY A 79 -13.28 7.47 -8.78
C GLY A 79 -12.86 6.54 -7.65
N THR A 80 -11.71 5.89 -7.78
CA THR A 80 -11.20 4.97 -6.77
C THR A 80 -10.07 5.64 -5.99
N GLU A 81 -10.17 5.59 -4.67
CA GLU A 81 -9.11 6.11 -3.82
C GLU A 81 -7.97 5.10 -3.72
N LEU A 82 -6.77 5.58 -4.00
CA LEU A 82 -5.57 4.77 -3.99
C LEU A 82 -4.46 5.51 -3.24
N LYS A 83 -3.43 4.77 -2.86
CA LYS A 83 -2.23 5.37 -2.27
C LYS A 83 -1.03 4.97 -3.11
N ILE A 84 -0.14 5.94 -3.32
CA ILE A 84 1.17 5.66 -3.92
C ILE A 84 2.21 5.76 -2.80
N MET A 85 3.05 4.76 -2.70
CA MET A 85 4.12 4.76 -1.71
C MET A 85 5.32 4.02 -2.26
N ARG A 86 6.45 4.18 -1.60
CA ARG A 86 7.65 3.43 -1.93
C ARG A 86 7.60 2.05 -1.30
N GLU A 87 8.29 1.10 -1.90
CA GLU A 87 8.36 -0.25 -1.35
C GLU A 87 8.79 -0.25 0.12
N GLY A 88 9.73 0.63 0.48
CA GLY A 88 10.21 0.72 1.86
C GLY A 88 9.16 1.17 2.86
N GLU A 89 8.06 1.74 2.41
CA GLU A 89 6.96 2.14 3.29
C GLU A 89 5.96 1.01 3.52
N VAL A 90 6.04 -0.06 2.75
CA VAL A 90 5.24 -1.25 2.95
C VAL A 90 5.87 -2.05 4.08
N LEU A 91 5.10 -2.34 5.10
CA LEU A 91 5.62 -2.98 6.30
C LEU A 91 5.73 -4.48 6.17
N ALA A 92 4.76 -5.11 5.52
CA ALA A 92 4.72 -6.56 5.43
C ALA A 92 3.76 -6.99 4.33
N LYS A 93 3.95 -8.22 3.86
CA LYS A 93 3.04 -8.88 2.94
C LYS A 93 2.20 -9.87 3.73
N VAL A 94 0.89 -9.85 3.53
CA VAL A 94 0.00 -10.79 4.20
C VAL A 94 0.05 -12.13 3.44
N LEU A 95 0.41 -13.17 4.15
CA LEU A 95 0.46 -14.52 3.60
C LEU A 95 -0.73 -15.31 4.12
N ASN A 96 -1.35 -16.07 3.24
CA ASN A 96 -2.47 -16.93 3.61
C ASN A 96 -2.01 -18.37 3.76
#